data_cd50de2490b1de02753699b10bbdef09
#
_entry.id   cd50de2490b1de02753699b10bbdef09
#
_cell.length_a   1.000
_cell.length_b   1.000
_cell.length_c   1.000
_cell.angle_alpha   90.00
_cell.angle_beta   90.00
_cell.angle_gamma   90.00
#
_symmetry.space_group_name_H-M   'P 1'
#
loop_
_entity.id
_entity.type
_entity.pdbx_description
1 polymer ?
#
loop_
_entity_poly.entity_id
_entity_poly.type
_entity_poly.pdbx_seq_one_letter_code
_entity_poly.pdbx_strand_id
1 'polypeptide(L)'
;AADASHTLYASPAIRTAHEAVRVDTGTPLFMRAPGEATGSIVLESAIDEAAFACGIDPLEFRLKNYAEVEPTTGKPFSSKALRQCYARAAERFGWAGRPLQPKQMRDENGFLVGWGIGTATFPAIMFQGNARAVIRADGKGVMETGAHDMGQGAWTALAQISADSLGLEFDQLTFRSGSSDLPDAGIAGGSGHTATVGAAIHN
;
A
#
# COMPACT_ATOMS: atom_id res chain seq x y z
N ALA A 1 -8.07 -10.15 3.69
CA ALA A 1 -7.03 -10.57 4.64
C ALA A 1 -6.07 -11.62 4.06
N ALA A 2 -6.43 -12.33 2.98
CA ALA A 2 -5.57 -13.34 2.35
C ALA A 2 -4.77 -12.82 1.15
N ASP A 3 -4.98 -11.57 0.74
CA ASP A 3 -4.44 -11.02 -0.51
C ASP A 3 -2.90 -10.96 -0.51
N ALA A 4 -2.30 -10.70 0.65
CA ALA A 4 -0.84 -10.73 0.80
C ALA A 4 -0.24 -12.10 0.43
N SER A 5 -0.92 -13.21 0.75
CA SER A 5 -0.46 -14.55 0.39
C SER A 5 -0.58 -14.88 -1.11
N HIS A 6 -1.36 -14.09 -1.85
CA HIS A 6 -1.51 -14.23 -3.30
C HIS A 6 -0.50 -13.40 -4.10
N THR A 7 0.31 -12.55 -3.44
CA THR A 7 1.16 -11.58 -4.15
C THR A 7 2.63 -11.63 -3.77
N LEU A 8 2.96 -12.01 -2.52
CA LEU A 8 4.31 -11.86 -1.99
C LEU A 8 5.23 -13.03 -2.31
N TYR A 9 4.74 -14.25 -2.13
CA TYR A 9 5.57 -15.46 -2.16
C TYR A 9 5.11 -16.43 -3.24
N ALA A 10 6.08 -16.99 -3.96
CA ALA A 10 5.83 -18.01 -4.97
C ALA A 10 5.42 -19.34 -4.32
N SER A 11 4.38 -19.95 -4.85
CA SER A 11 3.94 -21.30 -4.49
C SER A 11 3.31 -21.97 -5.73
N PRO A 12 3.55 -23.26 -5.96
CA PRO A 12 2.91 -23.98 -7.06
C PRO A 12 1.41 -24.21 -6.83
N ALA A 13 0.94 -24.06 -5.58
CA ALA A 13 -0.46 -24.18 -5.22
C ALA A 13 -0.78 -23.29 -4.03
N ILE A 14 -1.81 -22.47 -4.16
CA ILE A 14 -2.28 -21.58 -3.10
C ILE A 14 -3.76 -21.88 -2.84
N ARG A 15 -4.08 -22.14 -1.58
CA ARG A 15 -5.45 -22.26 -1.10
C ARG A 15 -5.64 -21.40 0.12
N THR A 16 -6.59 -20.50 0.07
CA THR A 16 -6.99 -19.68 1.23
C THR A 16 -8.42 -19.96 1.61
N ALA A 17 -8.73 -19.88 2.90
CA ALA A 17 -10.06 -20.00 3.43
C ALA A 17 -10.27 -18.93 4.51
N HIS A 18 -11.46 -18.37 4.55
CA HIS A 18 -11.88 -17.46 5.60
C HIS A 18 -13.06 -18.08 6.36
N GLU A 19 -12.95 -18.12 7.66
CA GLU A 19 -14.02 -18.53 8.54
C GLU A 19 -14.44 -17.35 9.42
N ALA A 20 -15.70 -16.98 9.35
CA ALA A 20 -16.27 -15.92 10.17
C ALA A 20 -16.91 -16.54 11.42
N VAL A 21 -16.42 -16.15 12.58
CA VAL A 21 -16.92 -16.61 13.88
C VAL A 21 -17.64 -15.47 14.57
N ARG A 22 -18.84 -15.73 15.10
CA ARG A 22 -19.54 -14.76 15.94
C ARG A 22 -18.95 -14.79 17.34
N VAL A 23 -18.61 -13.60 17.85
CA VAL A 23 -18.02 -13.41 19.18
C VAL A 23 -18.71 -12.23 19.88
N ASP A 24 -18.62 -12.17 21.20
CA ASP A 24 -19.23 -11.13 22.02
C ASP A 24 -18.37 -9.86 22.05
N THR A 25 -17.98 -9.38 20.88
CA THR A 25 -17.25 -8.12 20.70
C THR A 25 -17.98 -7.24 19.70
N GLY A 26 -17.70 -5.94 19.72
CA GLY A 26 -18.21 -5.02 18.71
C GLY A 26 -17.80 -5.46 17.30
N THR A 27 -18.67 -5.21 16.31
CA THR A 27 -18.36 -5.52 14.90
C THR A 27 -17.12 -4.75 14.46
N PRO A 28 -16.07 -5.43 13.99
CA PRO A 28 -14.90 -4.75 13.45
C PRO A 28 -15.28 -3.92 12.22
N LEU A 29 -14.81 -2.69 12.17
CA LEU A 29 -14.98 -1.80 11.03
C LEU A 29 -13.67 -1.61 10.29
N PHE A 30 -13.76 -0.96 9.12
CA PHE A 30 -12.60 -0.67 8.30
C PHE A 30 -11.62 0.29 9.00
N MET A 31 -10.36 -0.08 8.92
CA MET A 31 -9.22 0.76 9.24
C MET A 31 -8.32 0.87 8.00
N ARG A 32 -7.28 1.72 8.03
CA ARG A 32 -6.31 1.83 6.93
C ARG A 32 -5.76 0.45 6.55
N ALA A 33 -5.70 0.17 5.27
CA ALA A 33 -5.34 -1.14 4.69
C ALA A 33 -6.23 -2.28 5.24
N PRO A 34 -7.58 -2.19 5.02
CA PRO A 34 -8.52 -3.18 5.55
C PRO A 34 -8.25 -4.55 4.94
N GLY A 35 -7.89 -5.50 5.79
CA GLY A 35 -7.51 -6.86 5.40
C GLY A 35 -6.01 -7.03 5.14
N GLU A 36 -5.35 -6.12 4.45
CA GLU A 36 -3.92 -6.21 4.14
C GLU A 36 -3.05 -6.03 5.39
N ALA A 37 -3.37 -5.06 6.25
CA ALA A 37 -2.60 -4.87 7.48
C ALA A 37 -2.64 -6.10 8.38
N THR A 38 -3.83 -6.61 8.68
CA THR A 38 -3.99 -7.81 9.52
C THR A 38 -3.50 -9.07 8.82
N GLY A 39 -3.75 -9.20 7.51
CA GLY A 39 -3.28 -10.33 6.71
C GLY A 39 -1.77 -10.39 6.61
N SER A 40 -1.10 -9.26 6.46
CA SER A 40 0.36 -9.18 6.42
C SER A 40 0.98 -9.57 7.77
N ILE A 41 0.42 -9.11 8.90
CA ILE A 41 0.93 -9.51 10.23
C ILE A 41 0.91 -11.03 10.39
N VAL A 42 -0.20 -11.66 10.04
CA VAL A 42 -0.34 -13.13 10.16
C VAL A 42 0.61 -13.86 9.22
N LEU A 43 0.64 -13.46 7.95
CA LEU A 43 1.50 -14.07 6.94
C LEU A 43 2.98 -13.93 7.29
N GLU A 44 3.42 -12.72 7.62
CA GLU A 44 4.83 -12.44 7.86
C GLU A 44 5.35 -13.07 9.16
N SER A 45 4.49 -13.20 10.18
CA SER A 45 4.81 -13.98 11.38
C SER A 45 4.99 -15.47 11.07
N ALA A 46 4.11 -16.05 10.25
CA ALA A 46 4.23 -17.45 9.82
C ALA A 46 5.48 -17.66 8.93
N ILE A 47 5.84 -16.70 8.09
CA ILE A 47 7.08 -16.75 7.29
C ILE A 47 8.32 -16.71 8.18
N ASP A 48 8.34 -15.91 9.24
CA ASP A 48 9.43 -15.89 10.21
C ASP A 48 9.55 -17.21 10.96
N GLU A 49 8.44 -17.80 11.40
CA GLU A 49 8.42 -19.12 12.04
C GLU A 49 8.91 -20.22 11.10
N ALA A 50 8.48 -20.19 9.84
CA ALA A 50 8.94 -21.13 8.81
C ALA A 50 10.45 -20.99 8.54
N ALA A 51 10.95 -19.77 8.43
CA ALA A 51 12.37 -19.49 8.26
C ALA A 51 13.19 -20.05 9.43
N PHE A 52 12.73 -19.81 10.65
CA PHE A 52 13.36 -20.35 11.86
C PHE A 52 13.35 -21.88 11.88
N ALA A 53 12.21 -22.52 11.57
CA ALA A 53 12.09 -23.97 11.50
C ALA A 53 13.02 -24.60 10.46
N CYS A 54 13.29 -23.88 9.37
CA CYS A 54 14.23 -24.31 8.32
C CYS A 54 15.70 -23.98 8.64
N GLY A 55 15.99 -23.27 9.72
CA GLY A 55 17.34 -22.79 10.03
C GLY A 55 17.89 -21.77 9.03
N ILE A 56 17.00 -20.99 8.39
CA ILE A 56 17.34 -19.99 7.36
C ILE A 56 17.07 -18.60 7.90
N ASP A 57 17.91 -17.63 7.54
CA ASP A 57 17.65 -16.23 7.88
C ASP A 57 16.31 -15.77 7.30
N PRO A 58 15.47 -15.03 8.05
CA PRO A 58 14.16 -14.59 7.59
C PRO A 58 14.17 -13.78 6.30
N LEU A 59 15.19 -12.95 6.06
CA LEU A 59 15.33 -12.21 4.81
C LEU A 59 15.71 -13.16 3.66
N GLU A 60 16.65 -14.08 3.89
CA GLU A 60 17.03 -15.07 2.89
C GLU A 60 15.86 -15.98 2.54
N PHE A 61 15.07 -16.39 3.53
CA PHE A 61 13.86 -17.19 3.31
C PHE A 61 12.85 -16.47 2.41
N ARG A 62 12.63 -15.16 2.59
CA ARG A 62 11.78 -14.34 1.73
C ARG A 62 12.32 -14.23 0.31
N LEU A 63 13.63 -14.05 0.17
CA LEU A 63 14.29 -13.97 -1.15
C LEU A 63 14.22 -15.30 -1.91
N LYS A 64 14.32 -16.44 -1.23
CA LYS A 64 14.17 -17.78 -1.82
C LYS A 64 12.75 -18.03 -2.32
N ASN A 65 11.76 -17.53 -1.61
CA ASN A 65 10.35 -17.73 -1.92
C ASN A 65 9.72 -16.52 -2.65
N TYR A 66 10.53 -15.65 -3.21
CA TYR A 66 10.09 -14.43 -3.88
C TYR A 66 9.24 -14.72 -5.11
N ALA A 67 8.08 -14.07 -5.22
CA ALA A 67 7.24 -14.17 -6.40
C ALA A 67 7.70 -13.20 -7.48
N GLU A 68 8.16 -13.67 -8.61
CA GLU A 68 8.52 -12.85 -9.78
C GLU A 68 7.29 -12.41 -10.58
N VAL A 69 6.24 -13.23 -10.55
CA VAL A 69 4.94 -12.97 -11.15
C VAL A 69 3.85 -13.12 -10.08
N GLU A 70 2.67 -12.60 -10.33
CA GLU A 70 1.52 -12.80 -9.44
C GLU A 70 1.18 -14.30 -9.40
N PRO A 71 1.28 -14.97 -8.24
CA PRO A 71 1.27 -16.43 -8.17
C PRO A 71 -0.06 -17.09 -8.56
N THR A 72 -1.18 -16.39 -8.44
CA THR A 72 -2.50 -16.96 -8.70
C THR A 72 -2.92 -16.85 -10.17
N THR A 73 -2.43 -15.82 -10.87
CA THR A 73 -2.78 -15.56 -12.28
C THR A 73 -1.61 -15.75 -13.24
N GLY A 74 -0.37 -15.80 -12.74
CA GLY A 74 0.84 -15.84 -13.55
C GLY A 74 1.15 -14.54 -14.30
N LYS A 75 0.42 -13.45 -14.02
CA LYS A 75 0.63 -12.17 -14.68
C LYS A 75 1.86 -11.44 -14.12
N PRO A 76 2.58 -10.69 -14.96
CA PRO A 76 3.66 -9.84 -14.46
C PRO A 76 3.11 -8.72 -13.58
N PHE A 77 3.88 -8.32 -12.57
CA PHE A 77 3.61 -7.10 -11.83
C PHE A 77 3.89 -5.88 -12.71
N SER A 78 3.08 -4.83 -12.60
CA SER A 78 3.29 -3.56 -13.30
C SER A 78 4.59 -2.87 -12.85
N SER A 79 4.92 -2.96 -11.57
CA SER A 79 6.22 -2.59 -11.01
C SER A 79 6.45 -3.33 -9.69
N LYS A 80 7.67 -3.82 -9.47
CA LYS A 80 8.03 -4.49 -8.22
C LYS A 80 9.53 -4.38 -7.98
N ALA A 81 9.93 -3.50 -7.09
CA ALA A 81 11.34 -3.30 -6.68
C ALA A 81 11.63 -3.87 -5.28
N LEU A 82 10.91 -4.91 -4.86
CA LEU A 82 10.95 -5.42 -3.49
C LEU A 82 12.32 -6.03 -3.12
N ARG A 83 13.04 -6.68 -4.06
CA ARG A 83 14.41 -7.17 -3.81
C ARG A 83 15.36 -6.03 -3.44
N GLN A 84 15.26 -4.91 -4.16
CA GLN A 84 16.05 -3.70 -3.89
C GLN A 84 15.65 -3.05 -2.55
N CYS A 85 14.35 -3.07 -2.22
CA CYS A 85 13.87 -2.61 -0.92
C CYS A 85 14.45 -3.45 0.21
N TYR A 86 14.44 -4.76 0.10
CA TYR A 86 15.06 -5.66 1.09
C TYR A 86 16.55 -5.38 1.26
N ALA A 87 17.30 -5.30 0.16
CA ALA A 87 18.74 -5.05 0.21
C ALA A 87 19.06 -3.73 0.91
N ARG A 88 18.40 -2.64 0.52
CA ARG A 88 18.62 -1.31 1.12
C ARG A 88 18.17 -1.22 2.58
N ALA A 89 17.04 -1.84 2.91
CA ALA A 89 16.55 -1.85 4.29
C ALA A 89 17.48 -2.65 5.20
N ALA A 90 17.90 -3.84 4.76
CA ALA A 90 18.81 -4.70 5.51
C ALA A 90 20.18 -4.03 5.73
N GLU A 91 20.74 -3.39 4.71
CA GLU A 91 21.99 -2.65 4.81
C GLU A 91 21.90 -1.50 5.82
N ARG A 92 20.88 -0.63 5.68
CA ARG A 92 20.68 0.53 6.56
C ARG A 92 20.38 0.16 8.00
N PHE A 93 19.67 -0.94 8.20
CA PHE A 93 19.31 -1.45 9.51
C PHE A 93 20.46 -2.18 10.20
N GLY A 94 21.45 -2.65 9.43
CA GLY A 94 22.52 -3.50 9.94
C GLY A 94 22.11 -4.97 10.15
N TRP A 95 21.18 -5.45 9.33
CA TRP A 95 20.58 -6.79 9.44
C TRP A 95 21.58 -7.93 9.55
N ALA A 96 22.75 -7.80 8.90
CA ALA A 96 23.82 -8.79 8.93
C ALA A 96 24.35 -9.09 10.36
N GLY A 97 24.15 -8.17 11.30
CA GLY A 97 24.51 -8.35 12.72
C GLY A 97 23.49 -9.15 13.53
N ARG A 98 22.37 -9.57 12.93
CA ARG A 98 21.32 -10.32 13.63
C ARG A 98 21.74 -11.78 13.83
N PRO A 99 21.79 -12.28 15.07
CA PRO A 99 21.99 -13.70 15.30
C PRO A 99 20.76 -14.49 14.85
N LEU A 100 20.97 -15.67 14.24
CA LEU A 100 19.89 -16.54 13.79
C LEU A 100 19.07 -17.09 14.97
N GLN A 101 19.75 -17.43 16.07
CA GLN A 101 19.09 -17.97 17.25
C GLN A 101 18.42 -16.87 18.08
N PRO A 102 17.19 -17.08 18.56
CA PRO A 102 16.50 -16.12 19.40
C PRO A 102 17.18 -15.93 20.76
N LYS A 103 16.85 -14.83 21.45
CA LYS A 103 17.32 -14.50 22.81
C LYS A 103 18.82 -14.21 22.95
N GLN A 104 19.55 -14.09 21.85
CA GLN A 104 20.99 -13.80 21.89
C GLN A 104 21.33 -12.30 21.95
N MET A 105 20.39 -11.43 21.56
CA MET A 105 20.61 -9.98 21.57
C MET A 105 20.10 -9.38 22.88
N ARG A 106 20.93 -8.50 23.45
CA ARG A 106 20.57 -7.71 24.63
C ARG A 106 21.04 -6.28 24.45
N ASP A 107 20.29 -5.36 25.03
CA ASP A 107 20.71 -3.97 25.15
C ASP A 107 21.69 -3.76 26.31
N GLU A 108 22.11 -2.51 26.51
CA GLU A 108 23.02 -2.10 27.59
C GLU A 108 22.45 -2.33 29.00
N ASN A 109 21.13 -2.41 29.14
CA ASN A 109 20.42 -2.68 30.38
C ASN A 109 20.12 -4.18 30.59
N GLY A 110 20.52 -5.04 29.65
CA GLY A 110 20.32 -6.48 29.70
C GLY A 110 18.96 -6.95 29.21
N PHE A 111 18.11 -6.07 28.70
CA PHE A 111 16.84 -6.45 28.10
C PHE A 111 17.03 -7.20 26.78
N LEU A 112 16.19 -8.21 26.55
CA LEU A 112 16.20 -8.93 25.29
C LEU A 112 15.76 -8.02 24.14
N VAL A 113 16.54 -8.01 23.07
CA VAL A 113 16.26 -7.28 21.85
C VAL A 113 15.86 -8.27 20.75
N GLY A 114 14.75 -7.98 20.06
CA GLY A 114 14.31 -8.73 18.89
C GLY A 114 14.35 -7.84 17.65
N TRP A 115 14.90 -8.38 16.56
CA TRP A 115 14.84 -7.78 15.24
C TRP A 115 13.94 -8.61 14.35
N GLY A 116 13.02 -7.95 13.65
CA GLY A 116 12.11 -8.58 12.71
C GLY A 116 12.12 -7.88 11.36
N ILE A 117 11.69 -8.58 10.34
CA ILE A 117 11.44 -8.06 9.00
C ILE A 117 10.04 -8.46 8.56
N GLY A 118 9.33 -7.56 7.93
CA GLY A 118 8.01 -7.85 7.40
C GLY A 118 7.82 -7.15 6.06
N THR A 119 7.05 -7.78 5.19
CA THR A 119 6.68 -7.22 3.89
C THR A 119 5.23 -6.79 3.92
N ALA A 120 4.94 -5.62 3.41
CA ALA A 120 3.59 -5.15 3.20
C ALA A 120 3.30 -4.95 1.71
N THR A 121 2.08 -5.21 1.32
CA THR A 121 1.56 -4.93 -0.02
C THR A 121 0.19 -4.30 0.09
N PHE A 122 -0.15 -3.46 -0.88
CA PHE A 122 -1.49 -2.94 -1.02
C PHE A 122 -1.83 -2.84 -2.53
N PRO A 123 -3.03 -3.25 -2.95
CA PRO A 123 -3.42 -3.17 -4.35
C PRO A 123 -3.60 -1.71 -4.78
N ALA A 124 -3.16 -1.37 -5.98
CA ALA A 124 -3.50 -0.10 -6.62
C ALA A 124 -4.94 -0.19 -7.16
N ILE A 125 -5.89 0.33 -6.38
CA ILE A 125 -7.30 0.31 -6.76
C ILE A 125 -7.64 1.64 -7.45
N MET A 126 -8.32 1.55 -8.59
CA MET A 126 -8.94 2.69 -9.26
C MET A 126 -10.42 2.39 -9.50
N PHE A 127 -11.24 3.40 -9.30
CA PHE A 127 -12.66 3.37 -9.57
C PHE A 127 -12.99 4.31 -10.73
N GLN A 128 -14.26 4.44 -11.06
CA GLN A 128 -14.72 5.49 -11.96
C GLN A 128 -14.81 6.82 -11.22
N GLY A 129 -14.32 7.88 -11.83
CA GLY A 129 -14.40 9.25 -11.33
C GLY A 129 -14.45 10.23 -12.46
N ASN A 130 -14.92 11.44 -12.20
CA ASN A 130 -15.04 12.51 -13.16
C ASN A 130 -14.42 13.81 -12.62
N ALA A 131 -13.89 14.60 -13.54
CA ALA A 131 -13.40 15.94 -13.28
C ALA A 131 -13.78 16.85 -14.45
N ARG A 132 -13.84 18.15 -14.21
CA ARG A 132 -14.08 19.17 -15.25
C ARG A 132 -13.01 20.25 -15.15
N ALA A 133 -12.32 20.48 -16.24
CA ALA A 133 -11.37 21.59 -16.39
C ALA A 133 -11.99 22.73 -17.17
N VAL A 134 -11.70 23.95 -16.75
CA VAL A 134 -12.04 25.17 -17.45
C VAL A 134 -10.80 26.04 -17.55
N ILE A 135 -10.36 26.33 -18.79
CA ILE A 135 -9.28 27.27 -19.04
C ILE A 135 -9.90 28.61 -19.40
N ARG A 136 -9.47 29.67 -18.74
CA ARG A 136 -9.97 31.03 -18.90
C ARG A 136 -9.09 31.79 -19.87
N ALA A 137 -9.68 32.83 -20.47
CA ALA A 137 -8.96 33.71 -21.42
C ALA A 137 -7.78 34.47 -20.78
N ASP A 138 -7.75 34.60 -19.45
CA ASP A 138 -6.66 35.20 -18.69
C ASP A 138 -5.50 34.23 -18.40
N GLY A 139 -5.54 33.01 -18.97
CA GLY A 139 -4.52 31.99 -18.77
C GLY A 139 -4.64 31.23 -17.47
N LYS A 140 -5.69 31.45 -16.67
CA LYS A 140 -5.93 30.70 -15.41
C LYS A 140 -6.83 29.50 -15.65
N GLY A 141 -6.64 28.49 -14.84
CA GLY A 141 -7.42 27.26 -14.85
C GLY A 141 -8.32 27.09 -13.62
N VAL A 142 -9.43 26.41 -13.83
CA VAL A 142 -10.29 25.90 -12.74
C VAL A 142 -10.45 24.40 -12.97
N MET A 143 -10.12 23.62 -11.95
CA MET A 143 -10.41 22.18 -11.91
C MET A 143 -11.51 21.92 -10.89
N GLU A 144 -12.52 21.20 -11.30
CA GLU A 144 -13.73 20.93 -10.51
C GLU A 144 -13.99 19.41 -10.42
N THR A 145 -14.18 18.92 -9.21
CA THR A 145 -14.54 17.52 -8.93
C THR A 145 -15.10 17.40 -7.52
N GLY A 146 -16.02 16.48 -7.28
CA GLY A 146 -16.61 16.21 -5.97
C GLY A 146 -15.68 15.49 -4.99
N ALA A 147 -14.36 15.56 -5.18
CA ALA A 147 -13.38 14.86 -4.38
C ALA A 147 -13.45 15.21 -2.89
N HIS A 148 -13.27 14.19 -2.06
CA HIS A 148 -13.32 14.31 -0.60
C HIS A 148 -11.92 14.47 0.00
N ASP A 149 -11.80 15.31 1.00
CA ASP A 149 -10.64 15.34 1.87
C ASP A 149 -11.06 15.07 3.32
N MET A 150 -10.60 13.96 3.87
CA MET A 150 -10.86 13.53 5.24
C MET A 150 -9.64 13.71 6.15
N GLY A 151 -8.70 14.58 5.73
CA GLY A 151 -7.41 14.80 6.38
C GLY A 151 -6.22 14.08 5.73
N GLN A 152 -6.43 13.39 4.59
CA GLN A 152 -5.36 12.73 3.85
C GLN A 152 -4.61 13.64 2.87
N GLY A 153 -5.04 14.90 2.72
CA GLY A 153 -4.40 15.87 1.84
C GLY A 153 -4.74 15.69 0.35
N ALA A 154 -5.88 15.06 0.04
CA ALA A 154 -6.29 14.79 -1.35
C ALA A 154 -6.44 16.06 -2.17
N TRP A 155 -7.01 17.12 -1.62
CA TRP A 155 -7.22 18.38 -2.38
C TRP A 155 -5.91 19.00 -2.83
N THR A 156 -4.89 19.03 -1.97
CA THR A 156 -3.56 19.53 -2.35
C THR A 156 -2.92 18.67 -3.43
N ALA A 157 -2.95 17.35 -3.27
CA ALA A 157 -2.38 16.41 -4.24
C ALA A 157 -3.09 16.52 -5.60
N LEU A 158 -4.43 16.58 -5.60
CA LEU A 158 -5.22 16.70 -6.82
C LEU A 158 -5.05 18.08 -7.50
N ALA A 159 -4.86 19.14 -6.72
CA ALA A 159 -4.53 20.45 -7.27
C ALA A 159 -3.17 20.46 -7.98
N GLN A 160 -2.15 19.79 -7.41
CA GLN A 160 -0.85 19.62 -8.06
C GLN A 160 -0.98 18.83 -9.37
N ILE A 161 -1.66 17.68 -9.33
CA ILE A 161 -1.92 16.86 -10.53
C ILE A 161 -2.66 17.67 -11.60
N SER A 162 -3.61 18.52 -11.19
CA SER A 162 -4.37 19.38 -12.11
C SER A 162 -3.51 20.45 -12.76
N ALA A 163 -2.64 21.11 -12.00
CA ALA A 163 -1.72 22.11 -12.53
C ALA A 163 -0.76 21.48 -13.55
N ASP A 164 -0.15 20.35 -13.20
CA ASP A 164 0.74 19.62 -14.10
C ASP A 164 0.02 19.14 -15.37
N SER A 165 -1.19 18.60 -15.24
CA SER A 165 -1.97 18.09 -16.38
C SER A 165 -2.42 19.20 -17.35
N LEU A 166 -2.65 20.41 -16.85
CA LEU A 166 -3.07 21.58 -17.63
C LEU A 166 -1.87 22.43 -18.10
N GLY A 167 -0.65 22.11 -17.68
CA GLY A 167 0.54 22.91 -17.98
C GLY A 167 0.52 24.30 -17.36
N LEU A 168 -0.06 24.43 -16.17
CA LEU A 168 -0.18 25.69 -15.42
C LEU A 168 0.73 25.69 -14.20
N GLU A 169 1.17 26.89 -13.79
CA GLU A 169 1.76 27.05 -12.47
C GLU A 169 0.68 26.85 -11.39
N PHE A 170 1.09 26.37 -10.22
CA PHE A 170 0.15 26.04 -9.16
C PHE A 170 -0.71 27.20 -8.68
N ASP A 171 -0.18 28.42 -8.69
CA ASP A 171 -0.88 29.67 -8.33
C ASP A 171 -1.85 30.17 -9.42
N GLN A 172 -1.74 29.64 -10.63
CA GLN A 172 -2.69 29.93 -11.75
C GLN A 172 -3.91 29.00 -11.71
N LEU A 173 -3.89 27.96 -10.88
CA LEU A 173 -4.97 26.98 -10.77
C LEU A 173 -5.87 27.28 -9.57
N THR A 174 -7.19 27.25 -9.79
CA THR A 174 -8.19 27.16 -8.74
C THR A 174 -8.75 25.75 -8.71
N PHE A 175 -8.51 25.01 -7.64
CA PHE A 175 -9.11 23.69 -7.42
C PHE A 175 -10.39 23.83 -6.59
N ARG A 176 -11.51 23.32 -7.12
CA ARG A 176 -12.84 23.39 -6.49
C ARG A 176 -13.34 22.00 -6.18
N SER A 177 -13.68 21.76 -4.93
CA SER A 177 -14.18 20.48 -4.45
C SER A 177 -15.13 20.66 -3.26
N GLY A 178 -15.67 19.56 -2.74
CA GLY A 178 -16.46 19.54 -1.52
C GLY A 178 -17.94 19.87 -1.69
N SER A 179 -18.47 19.92 -2.93
CA SER A 179 -19.90 20.08 -3.22
C SER A 179 -20.40 18.91 -4.07
N SER A 180 -21.60 18.45 -3.80
CA SER A 180 -22.31 17.44 -4.60
C SER A 180 -22.79 17.95 -5.97
N ASP A 181 -22.72 19.25 -6.22
CA ASP A 181 -23.04 19.85 -7.53
C ASP A 181 -21.87 19.73 -8.53
N LEU A 182 -20.70 19.33 -8.04
CA LEU A 182 -19.50 19.12 -8.85
C LEU A 182 -19.50 17.71 -9.47
N PRO A 183 -18.68 17.49 -10.52
CA PRO A 183 -18.57 16.16 -11.14
C PRO A 183 -18.26 15.07 -10.11
N ASP A 184 -18.94 13.93 -10.20
CA ASP A 184 -18.79 12.82 -9.29
C ASP A 184 -17.37 12.26 -9.32
N ALA A 185 -16.69 12.34 -8.19
CA ALA A 185 -15.31 11.87 -8.01
C ALA A 185 -15.21 10.37 -7.70
N GLY A 186 -16.33 9.68 -7.61
CA GLY A 186 -16.38 8.31 -7.14
C GLY A 186 -16.14 8.18 -5.63
N ILE A 187 -15.82 6.96 -5.20
CA ILE A 187 -15.67 6.65 -3.78
C ILE A 187 -14.32 7.11 -3.21
N ALA A 188 -14.35 7.75 -2.05
CA ALA A 188 -13.15 8.04 -1.26
C ALA A 188 -12.85 6.88 -0.29
N GLY A 189 -12.51 5.73 -0.83
CA GLY A 189 -12.26 4.50 -0.09
C GLY A 189 -11.26 3.58 -0.79
N GLY A 190 -10.90 2.48 -0.14
CA GLY A 190 -10.00 1.46 -0.69
C GLY A 190 -8.59 1.97 -1.04
N SER A 191 -8.17 3.10 -0.50
CA SER A 191 -6.92 3.81 -0.86
C SER A 191 -6.82 4.17 -2.36
N GLY A 192 -7.95 4.18 -3.07
CA GLY A 192 -8.02 4.43 -4.51
C GLY A 192 -8.37 5.86 -4.91
N HIS A 193 -8.71 6.74 -3.96
CA HIS A 193 -9.32 8.03 -4.28
C HIS A 193 -8.40 8.93 -5.13
N THR A 194 -7.18 9.17 -4.69
CA THR A 194 -6.23 10.00 -5.45
C THR A 194 -5.88 9.40 -6.81
N ALA A 195 -5.74 8.06 -6.89
CA ALA A 195 -5.51 7.38 -8.16
C ALA A 195 -6.71 7.52 -9.12
N THR A 196 -7.92 7.37 -8.59
CA THR A 196 -9.18 7.49 -9.36
C THR A 196 -9.35 8.92 -9.92
N VAL A 197 -9.32 9.90 -9.03
CA VAL A 197 -9.58 11.30 -9.41
C VAL A 197 -8.41 11.88 -10.21
N GLY A 198 -7.17 11.53 -9.85
CA GLY A 198 -5.99 11.92 -10.60
C GLY A 198 -5.99 11.39 -12.04
N ALA A 199 -6.43 10.15 -12.25
CA ALA A 199 -6.63 9.60 -13.59
C ALA A 199 -7.72 10.34 -14.37
N ALA A 200 -8.83 10.70 -13.70
CA ALA A 200 -9.90 11.48 -14.34
C ALA A 200 -9.47 12.90 -14.71
N ILE A 201 -8.56 13.50 -13.96
CA ILE A 201 -7.98 14.82 -14.24
C ILE A 201 -7.00 14.75 -15.41
N HIS A 202 -6.23 13.67 -15.50
CA HIS A 202 -5.17 13.51 -16.51
C HIS A 202 -5.71 13.16 -17.90
N ASN A 203 -6.89 12.50 -17.98
CA ASN A 203 -7.53 12.08 -19.23
C ASN A 203 -8.35 13.21 -19.88
#